data_3e858a11648c59da84ef7bb52a43b554
#
_entry.id   3e858a11648c59da84ef7bb52a43b554
#
_cell.length_a   1.000
_cell.length_b   1.000
_cell.length_c   1.000
_cell.angle_alpha   90.00
_cell.angle_beta   90.00
_cell.angle_gamma   90.00
#
_symmetry.space_group_name_H-M   'P 1'
#
loop_
_entity.id
_entity.type
_entity.pdbx_description
1 polymer ?
#
loop_
_entity_poly.entity_id
_entity_poly.type
_entity_poly.pdbx_seq_one_letter_code
_entity_poly.pdbx_strand_id
1 'polypeptide(L)'
;FLMCKEIFRKPTKWKVMKGLLIKEIDDLIIGSLGIVAFISFFVGGVVAIQTALNLTNPLIPKTLIGFATRQSVLLEFAPTFISIVMAGKMGSFITSSIGTMRVTEQIDALEVMGVNAVNYLVFPKLMALLLYPFVIGIAMFLGMLGGWMAGVYGGFTSSENFIAGLQSEFVPFHIAYAFIKTFLFALLLATIPSFHGFYMKGGALEVGKASTVAFVWTSVTIILVNYIITQLLLT
;
A
#
# COMPACT_ATOMS: atom_id res chain seq x y z
N PHE A 1 -21.15 -5.74 -0.80
CA PHE A 1 -22.00 -4.54 -0.96
C PHE A 1 -22.74 -4.20 0.34
N LEU A 2 -23.33 -5.17 1.04
CA LEU A 2 -24.03 -4.97 2.32
C LEU A 2 -23.10 -4.43 3.41
N MET A 3 -21.90 -5.01 3.57
CA MET A 3 -20.90 -4.58 4.55
C MET A 3 -20.47 -3.11 4.34
N CYS A 4 -20.27 -2.68 3.09
CA CYS A 4 -19.91 -1.29 2.78
C CYS A 4 -21.01 -0.29 3.21
N LYS A 5 -22.27 -0.68 3.11
CA LYS A 5 -23.39 0.15 3.56
C LYS A 5 -23.46 0.26 5.10
N GLU A 6 -23.10 -0.81 5.79
CA GLU A 6 -23.09 -0.85 7.26
C GLU A 6 -21.91 -0.11 7.90
N ILE A 7 -20.77 -0.02 7.21
CA ILE A 7 -19.60 0.76 7.65
C ILE A 7 -19.98 2.22 7.94
N PHE A 8 -20.84 2.80 7.10
CA PHE A 8 -21.27 4.21 7.23
C PHE A 8 -22.57 4.43 8.01
N ARG A 9 -23.15 3.38 8.58
CA ARG A 9 -24.39 3.45 9.34
C ARG A 9 -24.13 3.83 10.79
N LYS A 10 -24.60 5.00 11.24
CA LYS A 10 -24.50 5.60 12.59
C LYS A 10 -23.20 5.25 13.35
N PRO A 11 -22.25 6.17 13.42
CA PRO A 11 -20.99 5.93 14.12
C PRO A 11 -21.22 5.76 15.62
N THR A 12 -20.44 4.89 16.23
CA THR A 12 -20.20 4.79 17.67
C THR A 12 -19.76 6.17 18.21
N LYS A 13 -19.92 6.44 19.51
CA LYS A 13 -19.54 7.72 20.13
C LYS A 13 -18.14 8.15 19.64
N TRP A 14 -18.04 9.35 19.08
CA TRP A 14 -16.81 9.87 18.45
C TRP A 14 -15.55 9.80 19.33
N LYS A 15 -15.72 9.92 20.65
CA LYS A 15 -14.61 9.79 21.63
C LYS A 15 -13.97 8.39 21.61
N VAL A 16 -14.78 7.34 21.49
CA VAL A 16 -14.30 5.95 21.40
C VAL A 16 -13.63 5.72 20.03
N MET A 17 -14.25 6.24 18.97
CA MET A 17 -13.74 6.11 17.61
C MET A 17 -12.36 6.76 17.45
N LYS A 18 -12.09 7.92 18.07
CA LYS A 18 -10.77 8.55 18.05
C LYS A 18 -9.68 7.67 18.68
N GLY A 19 -9.96 7.03 19.80
CA GLY A 19 -9.00 6.13 20.44
C GLY A 19 -8.67 4.91 19.56
N LEU A 20 -9.69 4.32 18.94
CA LEU A 20 -9.51 3.22 17.99
C LEU A 20 -8.72 3.65 16.75
N LEU A 21 -9.05 4.82 16.20
CA LEU A 21 -8.36 5.36 15.02
C LEU A 21 -6.86 5.58 15.27
N ILE A 22 -6.50 6.18 16.41
CA ILE A 22 -5.09 6.40 16.76
C ILE A 22 -4.34 5.06 16.85
N LYS A 23 -4.94 4.07 17.49
CA LYS A 23 -4.35 2.72 17.57
C LYS A 23 -4.17 2.09 16.20
N GLU A 24 -5.19 2.17 15.33
CA GLU A 24 -5.09 1.60 13.98
C GLU A 24 -4.06 2.34 13.11
N ILE A 25 -3.89 3.67 13.29
CA ILE A 25 -2.82 4.43 12.62
C ILE A 25 -1.45 3.93 13.08
N ASP A 26 -1.27 3.70 14.38
CA ASP A 26 -0.01 3.20 14.92
C ASP A 26 0.29 1.80 14.38
N ASP A 27 -0.65 0.86 14.48
CA ASP A 27 -0.48 -0.53 14.08
C ASP A 27 -0.32 -0.70 12.55
N LEU A 28 -1.14 -0.01 11.75
CA LEU A 28 -1.17 -0.19 10.29
C LEU A 28 -0.17 0.73 9.57
N ILE A 29 -0.12 2.01 9.92
CA ILE A 29 0.67 3.00 9.20
C ILE A 29 2.08 3.09 9.78
N ILE A 30 2.21 3.52 11.05
CA ILE A 30 3.52 3.76 11.67
C ILE A 30 4.32 2.45 11.75
N GLY A 31 3.70 1.38 12.22
CA GLY A 31 4.32 0.06 12.28
C GLY A 31 4.75 -0.52 10.93
N SER A 32 4.30 0.08 9.81
CA SER A 32 4.68 -0.35 8.46
C SER A 32 5.77 0.49 7.82
N LEU A 33 6.08 1.67 8.35
CA LEU A 33 7.06 2.58 7.75
C LEU A 33 8.44 1.94 7.58
N GLY A 34 8.91 1.16 8.55
CA GLY A 34 10.22 0.52 8.49
C GLY A 34 10.36 -0.44 7.31
N ILE A 35 9.39 -1.32 7.10
CA ILE A 35 9.43 -2.28 6.00
C ILE A 35 9.24 -1.59 4.65
N VAL A 36 8.37 -0.58 4.57
CA VAL A 36 8.18 0.24 3.36
C VAL A 36 9.47 0.96 3.00
N ALA A 37 10.11 1.61 3.96
CA ALA A 37 11.37 2.33 3.76
C ALA A 37 12.47 1.40 3.23
N PHE A 38 12.64 0.24 3.87
CA PHE A 38 13.64 -0.75 3.48
C PHE A 38 13.40 -1.26 2.05
N ILE A 39 12.19 -1.74 1.77
CA ILE A 39 11.88 -2.31 0.45
C ILE A 39 12.00 -1.24 -0.63
N SER A 40 11.45 -0.05 -0.43
CA SER A 40 11.48 1.02 -1.42
C SER A 40 12.90 1.43 -1.79
N PHE A 41 13.77 1.58 -0.79
CA PHE A 41 15.16 1.95 -0.99
C PHE A 41 15.90 0.94 -1.87
N PHE A 42 15.79 -0.35 -1.54
CA PHE A 42 16.48 -1.40 -2.31
C PHE A 42 15.86 -1.63 -3.69
N VAL A 43 14.55 -1.58 -3.81
CA VAL A 43 13.88 -1.70 -5.12
C VAL A 43 14.31 -0.56 -6.05
N GLY A 44 14.35 0.67 -5.55
CA GLY A 44 14.84 1.80 -6.34
C GLY A 44 16.29 1.62 -6.80
N GLY A 45 17.16 1.10 -5.92
CA GLY A 45 18.54 0.74 -6.25
C GLY A 45 18.62 -0.31 -7.34
N VAL A 46 17.86 -1.39 -7.22
CA VAL A 46 17.82 -2.49 -8.23
C VAL A 46 17.34 -1.95 -9.59
N VAL A 47 16.30 -1.11 -9.61
CA VAL A 47 15.79 -0.50 -10.86
C VAL A 47 16.85 0.34 -11.53
N ALA A 48 17.60 1.16 -10.77
CA ALA A 48 18.68 1.98 -11.33
C ALA A 48 19.80 1.13 -11.92
N ILE A 49 20.26 0.09 -11.22
CA ILE A 49 21.29 -0.84 -11.71
C ILE A 49 20.80 -1.58 -12.95
N GLN A 50 19.59 -2.12 -12.94
CA GLN A 50 19.01 -2.84 -14.08
C GLN A 50 18.88 -1.93 -15.32
N THR A 51 18.45 -0.70 -15.12
CA THR A 51 18.38 0.29 -16.21
C THR A 51 19.78 0.57 -16.75
N ALA A 52 20.77 0.77 -15.88
CA ALA A 52 22.14 1.03 -16.31
C ALA A 52 22.74 -0.14 -17.11
N LEU A 53 22.52 -1.38 -16.71
CA LEU A 53 22.97 -2.58 -17.41
C LEU A 53 22.30 -2.75 -18.77
N ASN A 54 21.07 -2.30 -18.94
CA ASN A 54 20.38 -2.32 -20.23
C ASN A 54 20.83 -1.20 -21.18
N LEU A 55 21.46 -0.13 -20.66
CA LEU A 55 21.96 1.00 -21.44
C LEU A 55 23.45 0.80 -21.82
N THR A 56 23.72 -0.23 -22.61
CA THR A 56 25.11 -0.58 -23.05
C THR A 56 25.62 0.27 -24.21
N ASN A 57 24.73 0.97 -24.94
CA ASN A 57 25.14 1.78 -26.08
C ASN A 57 25.69 3.15 -25.62
N PRO A 58 26.97 3.49 -25.95
CA PRO A 58 27.61 4.75 -25.56
C PRO A 58 26.93 6.01 -26.10
N LEU A 59 26.08 5.89 -27.14
CA LEU A 59 25.36 7.00 -27.74
C LEU A 59 24.13 7.43 -26.90
N ILE A 60 23.73 6.60 -25.93
CA ILE A 60 22.58 6.90 -25.09
C ILE A 60 23.02 7.74 -23.89
N PRO A 61 22.39 8.88 -23.63
CA PRO A 61 22.76 9.72 -22.49
C PRO A 61 22.52 9.01 -21.16
N LYS A 62 23.51 9.08 -20.26
CA LYS A 62 23.41 8.46 -18.90
C LYS A 62 22.33 9.09 -18.01
N THR A 63 21.78 10.23 -18.40
CA THR A 63 20.63 10.87 -17.76
C THR A 63 19.38 9.97 -17.82
N LEU A 64 19.29 9.09 -18.83
CA LEU A 64 18.17 8.17 -18.98
C LEU A 64 18.05 7.20 -17.80
N ILE A 65 19.15 6.91 -17.07
CA ILE A 65 19.11 6.06 -15.86
C ILE A 65 18.24 6.73 -14.79
N GLY A 66 18.46 8.02 -14.52
CA GLY A 66 17.67 8.76 -13.55
C GLY A 66 16.19 8.90 -13.99
N PHE A 67 15.98 9.20 -15.27
CA PHE A 67 14.64 9.32 -15.86
C PHE A 67 13.84 8.02 -15.72
N ALA A 68 14.40 6.89 -16.17
CA ALA A 68 13.72 5.60 -16.14
C ALA A 68 13.51 5.10 -14.69
N THR A 69 14.48 5.37 -13.80
CA THR A 69 14.32 5.06 -12.38
C THR A 69 13.14 5.82 -11.78
N ARG A 70 13.04 7.13 -12.03
CA ARG A 70 11.91 7.92 -11.57
C ARG A 70 10.59 7.39 -12.12
N GLN A 71 10.50 7.17 -13.44
CA GLN A 71 9.27 6.69 -14.07
C GLN A 71 8.83 5.36 -13.49
N SER A 72 9.73 4.39 -13.39
CA SER A 72 9.42 3.06 -12.85
C SER A 72 9.00 3.12 -11.38
N VAL A 73 9.74 3.85 -10.54
CA VAL A 73 9.45 3.96 -9.10
C VAL A 73 8.13 4.68 -8.87
N LEU A 74 7.89 5.79 -9.56
CA LEU A 74 6.75 6.67 -9.33
C LEU A 74 5.45 6.09 -9.86
N LEU A 75 5.47 5.46 -11.05
CA LEU A 75 4.26 4.96 -11.70
C LEU A 75 3.86 3.57 -11.22
N GLU A 76 4.84 2.67 -10.92
CA GLU A 76 4.52 1.26 -10.66
C GLU A 76 5.13 0.73 -9.35
N PHE A 77 6.44 0.85 -9.12
CA PHE A 77 7.08 0.15 -8.01
C PHE A 77 6.59 0.66 -6.65
N ALA A 78 6.55 1.97 -6.41
CA ALA A 78 6.08 2.48 -5.15
C ALA A 78 4.56 2.25 -4.96
N PRO A 79 3.67 2.64 -5.88
CA PRO A 79 2.24 2.45 -5.66
C PRO A 79 1.82 0.98 -5.71
N THR A 80 2.24 0.21 -6.70
CA THR A 80 1.70 -1.14 -6.94
C THR A 80 2.46 -2.21 -6.14
N PHE A 81 3.78 -2.28 -6.30
CA PHE A 81 4.58 -3.33 -5.66
C PHE A 81 4.53 -3.23 -4.14
N ILE A 82 4.70 -2.02 -3.57
CA ILE A 82 4.60 -1.81 -2.13
C ILE A 82 3.18 -2.15 -1.63
N SER A 83 2.13 -1.84 -2.40
CA SER A 83 0.76 -2.19 -1.99
C SER A 83 0.52 -3.70 -1.92
N ILE A 84 1.14 -4.48 -2.81
CA ILE A 84 1.07 -5.96 -2.74
C ILE A 84 1.79 -6.46 -1.48
N VAL A 85 2.98 -5.92 -1.17
CA VAL A 85 3.70 -6.29 0.07
C VAL A 85 2.88 -5.90 1.30
N MET A 86 2.24 -4.72 1.28
CA MET A 86 1.38 -4.27 2.38
C MET A 86 0.08 -5.07 2.48
N ALA A 87 -0.44 -5.63 1.39
CA ALA A 87 -1.53 -6.59 1.46
C ALA A 87 -1.17 -7.81 2.33
N GLY A 88 0.09 -8.26 2.27
CA GLY A 88 0.62 -9.31 3.15
C GLY A 88 0.66 -8.87 4.62
N LYS A 89 1.24 -7.72 4.92
CA LYS A 89 1.40 -7.25 6.30
C LYS A 89 0.09 -6.71 6.90
N MET A 90 -0.46 -5.65 6.28
CA MET A 90 -1.65 -4.98 6.80
C MET A 90 -2.90 -5.84 6.61
N GLY A 91 -3.03 -6.50 5.46
CA GLY A 91 -4.18 -7.36 5.18
C GLY A 91 -4.26 -8.56 6.12
N SER A 92 -3.14 -9.26 6.34
CA SER A 92 -3.11 -10.35 7.31
C SER A 92 -3.37 -9.88 8.74
N PHE A 93 -2.82 -8.74 9.15
CA PHE A 93 -3.07 -8.14 10.46
C PHE A 93 -4.55 -7.81 10.66
N ILE A 94 -5.19 -7.17 9.67
CA ILE A 94 -6.62 -6.82 9.71
C ILE A 94 -7.47 -8.08 9.82
N THR A 95 -7.21 -9.07 8.95
CA THR A 95 -7.98 -10.31 8.92
C THR A 95 -7.81 -11.09 10.20
N SER A 96 -6.58 -11.23 10.71
CA SER A 96 -6.33 -11.97 11.96
C SER A 96 -6.91 -11.26 13.18
N SER A 97 -6.80 -9.94 13.26
CA SER A 97 -7.38 -9.15 14.36
C SER A 97 -8.89 -9.32 14.44
N ILE A 98 -9.61 -9.13 13.33
CA ILE A 98 -11.06 -9.27 13.28
C ILE A 98 -11.45 -10.75 13.44
N GLY A 99 -10.73 -11.67 12.78
CA GLY A 99 -10.99 -13.11 12.88
C GLY A 99 -10.83 -13.67 14.30
N THR A 100 -9.83 -13.19 15.04
CA THR A 100 -9.68 -13.55 16.46
C THR A 100 -10.86 -13.07 17.29
N MET A 101 -11.34 -11.85 17.07
CA MET A 101 -12.54 -11.34 17.74
C MET A 101 -13.81 -12.14 17.38
N ARG A 102 -13.86 -12.71 16.16
CA ARG A 102 -14.95 -13.60 15.75
C ARG A 102 -14.90 -14.94 16.48
N VAL A 103 -13.72 -15.57 16.56
CA VAL A 103 -13.52 -16.86 17.24
C VAL A 103 -13.77 -16.76 18.73
N THR A 104 -13.45 -15.63 19.34
CA THR A 104 -13.67 -15.38 20.79
C THR A 104 -15.04 -14.80 21.10
N GLU A 105 -15.98 -14.81 20.15
CA GLU A 105 -17.37 -14.32 20.30
C GLU A 105 -17.50 -12.83 20.70
N GLN A 106 -16.41 -12.06 20.60
CA GLN A 106 -16.44 -10.63 20.92
C GLN A 106 -17.32 -9.81 19.95
N ILE A 107 -17.41 -10.27 18.68
CA ILE A 107 -18.29 -9.63 17.69
C ILE A 107 -19.75 -9.84 18.09
N ASP A 108 -20.12 -11.07 18.49
CA ASP A 108 -21.49 -11.40 18.92
C ASP A 108 -21.86 -10.64 20.20
N ALA A 109 -20.91 -10.48 21.12
CA ALA A 109 -21.10 -9.65 22.32
C ALA A 109 -21.36 -8.16 21.96
N LEU A 110 -20.66 -7.59 20.98
CA LEU A 110 -20.91 -6.24 20.49
C LEU A 110 -22.34 -6.10 19.90
N GLU A 111 -22.78 -7.08 19.13
CA GLU A 111 -24.11 -7.09 18.52
C GLU A 111 -25.21 -7.18 19.58
N VAL A 112 -25.04 -8.03 20.61
CA VAL A 112 -25.99 -8.12 21.74
C VAL A 112 -26.07 -6.81 22.52
N MET A 113 -24.97 -6.07 22.63
CA MET A 113 -24.95 -4.73 23.24
C MET A 113 -25.57 -3.64 22.34
N GLY A 114 -26.07 -3.99 21.15
CA GLY A 114 -26.66 -3.04 20.20
C GLY A 114 -25.64 -2.17 19.46
N VAL A 115 -24.35 -2.53 19.52
CA VAL A 115 -23.27 -1.84 18.77
C VAL A 115 -23.19 -2.42 17.36
N ASN A 116 -23.11 -1.59 16.33
CA ASN A 116 -22.83 -2.06 14.98
C ASN A 116 -21.36 -2.52 14.91
N ALA A 117 -21.15 -3.84 14.98
CA ALA A 117 -19.82 -4.45 15.00
C ALA A 117 -19.01 -4.13 13.73
N VAL A 118 -19.65 -4.07 12.55
CA VAL A 118 -18.99 -3.72 11.30
C VAL A 118 -18.45 -2.28 11.34
N ASN A 119 -19.27 -1.32 11.77
CA ASN A 119 -18.81 0.06 11.89
C ASN A 119 -17.71 0.20 12.94
N TYR A 120 -17.83 -0.46 14.09
CA TYR A 120 -16.88 -0.39 15.18
C TYR A 120 -15.50 -0.93 14.80
N LEU A 121 -15.44 -2.02 14.03
CA LEU A 121 -14.18 -2.72 13.69
C LEU A 121 -13.55 -2.25 12.37
N VAL A 122 -14.37 -1.97 11.36
CA VAL A 122 -13.86 -1.71 9.99
C VAL A 122 -13.66 -0.23 9.73
N PHE A 123 -14.53 0.63 10.24
CA PHE A 123 -14.44 2.08 9.98
C PHE A 123 -13.11 2.70 10.45
N PRO A 124 -12.60 2.45 11.68
CA PRO A 124 -11.31 3.01 12.10
C PRO A 124 -10.14 2.51 11.24
N LYS A 125 -10.15 1.25 10.79
CA LYS A 125 -9.14 0.69 9.89
C LYS A 125 -9.18 1.36 8.52
N LEU A 126 -10.37 1.57 7.97
CA LEU A 126 -10.56 2.27 6.71
C LEU A 126 -10.04 3.71 6.81
N MET A 127 -10.41 4.44 7.87
CA MET A 127 -9.95 5.81 8.08
C MET A 127 -8.43 5.91 8.30
N ALA A 128 -7.82 4.95 8.99
CA ALA A 128 -6.37 4.89 9.14
C ALA A 128 -5.68 4.68 7.79
N LEU A 129 -6.21 3.77 6.95
CA LEU A 129 -5.65 3.48 5.63
C LEU A 129 -5.84 4.62 4.61
N LEU A 130 -6.71 5.61 4.84
CA LEU A 130 -6.73 6.83 4.02
C LEU A 130 -5.42 7.63 4.10
N LEU A 131 -4.60 7.41 5.12
CA LEU A 131 -3.26 7.99 5.22
C LEU A 131 -2.20 7.21 4.40
N TYR A 132 -2.56 6.06 3.84
CA TYR A 132 -1.67 5.20 3.06
C TYR A 132 -0.99 5.90 1.87
N PRO A 133 -1.64 6.80 1.10
CA PRO A 133 -0.97 7.53 0.02
C PRO A 133 0.25 8.34 0.48
N PHE A 134 0.26 8.85 1.71
CA PHE A 134 1.42 9.55 2.27
C PHE A 134 2.59 8.60 2.54
N VAL A 135 2.30 7.38 2.98
CA VAL A 135 3.32 6.32 3.15
C VAL A 135 3.97 5.99 1.80
N ILE A 136 3.16 5.90 0.73
CA ILE A 136 3.67 5.68 -0.62
C ILE A 136 4.47 6.89 -1.12
N GLY A 137 4.10 8.11 -0.76
CA GLY A 137 4.92 9.30 -1.04
C GLY A 137 6.34 9.20 -0.45
N ILE A 138 6.46 8.72 0.80
CA ILE A 138 7.75 8.42 1.44
C ILE A 138 8.47 7.31 0.69
N ALA A 139 7.77 6.26 0.29
CA ALA A 139 8.31 5.16 -0.49
C ALA A 139 8.90 5.62 -1.84
N MET A 140 8.21 6.51 -2.55
CA MET A 140 8.71 7.11 -3.80
C MET A 140 10.02 7.87 -3.58
N PHE A 141 10.07 8.71 -2.54
CA PHE A 141 11.26 9.47 -2.22
C PHE A 141 12.44 8.54 -1.88
N LEU A 142 12.23 7.56 -1.02
CA LEU A 142 13.27 6.59 -0.63
C LEU A 142 13.72 5.70 -1.79
N GLY A 143 12.80 5.34 -2.69
CA GLY A 143 13.13 4.60 -3.90
C GLY A 143 14.02 5.40 -4.86
N MET A 144 13.72 6.68 -5.08
CA MET A 144 14.59 7.55 -5.87
C MET A 144 15.95 7.77 -5.22
N LEU A 145 16.00 7.90 -3.89
CA LEU A 145 17.24 8.03 -3.13
C LEU A 145 18.09 6.76 -3.21
N GLY A 146 17.46 5.57 -3.07
CA GLY A 146 18.12 4.28 -3.25
C GLY A 146 18.66 4.11 -4.66
N GLY A 147 17.91 4.52 -5.68
CA GLY A 147 18.33 4.55 -7.08
C GLY A 147 19.51 5.47 -7.33
N TRP A 148 19.51 6.66 -6.75
CA TRP A 148 20.62 7.58 -6.82
C TRP A 148 21.88 7.00 -6.18
N MET A 149 21.79 6.46 -4.96
CA MET A 149 22.93 5.85 -4.29
C MET A 149 23.50 4.68 -5.09
N ALA A 150 22.67 3.76 -5.53
CA ALA A 150 23.09 2.60 -6.31
C ALA A 150 23.69 2.99 -7.67
N GLY A 151 23.12 3.96 -8.37
CA GLY A 151 23.60 4.45 -9.66
C GLY A 151 24.95 5.16 -9.57
N VAL A 152 25.12 6.02 -8.57
CA VAL A 152 26.34 6.82 -8.39
C VAL A 152 27.48 6.01 -7.76
N TYR A 153 27.25 5.35 -6.62
CA TYR A 153 28.30 4.56 -5.97
C TYR A 153 28.64 3.28 -6.74
N GLY A 154 27.69 2.75 -7.52
CA GLY A 154 27.95 1.66 -8.46
C GLY A 154 28.77 2.07 -9.69
N GLY A 155 29.09 3.36 -9.87
CA GLY A 155 29.88 3.86 -10.99
C GLY A 155 29.16 3.88 -12.34
N PHE A 156 27.84 3.68 -12.37
CA PHE A 156 27.06 3.64 -13.60
C PHE A 156 26.78 5.03 -14.18
N THR A 157 26.61 6.04 -13.30
CA THR A 157 26.30 7.42 -13.69
C THR A 157 26.91 8.41 -12.70
N SER A 158 27.08 9.67 -13.12
CA SER A 158 27.44 10.75 -12.19
C SER A 158 26.19 11.26 -11.43
N SER A 159 26.39 11.86 -10.26
CA SER A 159 25.32 12.46 -9.48
C SER A 159 24.55 13.51 -10.29
N GLU A 160 25.26 14.34 -11.05
CA GLU A 160 24.68 15.39 -11.90
C GLU A 160 23.77 14.79 -12.98
N ASN A 161 24.26 13.74 -13.70
CA ASN A 161 23.48 13.08 -14.74
C ASN A 161 22.24 12.39 -14.18
N PHE A 162 22.34 11.76 -13.00
CA PHE A 162 21.19 11.11 -12.37
C PHE A 162 20.13 12.14 -11.98
N ILE A 163 20.54 13.25 -11.32
CA ILE A 163 19.62 14.32 -10.92
C ILE A 163 19.00 15.01 -12.14
N ALA A 164 19.81 15.30 -13.17
CA ALA A 164 19.28 15.84 -14.43
C ALA A 164 18.24 14.91 -15.06
N GLY A 165 18.48 13.59 -14.99
CA GLY A 165 17.50 12.58 -15.43
C GLY A 165 16.22 12.59 -14.59
N LEU A 166 16.32 12.73 -13.27
CA LEU A 166 15.15 12.87 -12.40
C LEU A 166 14.28 14.10 -12.72
N GLN A 167 14.92 15.17 -13.20
CA GLN A 167 14.24 16.43 -13.54
C GLN A 167 13.74 16.48 -14.97
N SER A 168 14.35 15.69 -15.89
CA SER A 168 13.99 15.69 -17.31
C SER A 168 12.55 15.24 -17.53
N GLU A 169 11.82 15.93 -18.41
CA GLU A 169 10.45 15.60 -18.80
C GLU A 169 9.52 15.32 -17.61
N PHE A 170 9.57 16.18 -16.59
CA PHE A 170 8.76 16.01 -15.41
C PHE A 170 7.29 16.37 -15.70
N VAL A 171 6.41 15.37 -15.60
CA VAL A 171 4.97 15.54 -15.76
C VAL A 171 4.30 15.51 -14.38
N PRO A 172 3.77 16.65 -13.87
CA PRO A 172 3.14 16.71 -12.53
C PRO A 172 1.97 15.74 -12.36
N PHE A 173 1.27 15.43 -13.45
CA PHE A 173 0.17 14.48 -13.47
C PHE A 173 0.56 13.09 -12.96
N HIS A 174 1.80 12.64 -13.16
CA HIS A 174 2.28 11.35 -12.68
C HIS A 174 2.20 11.21 -11.16
N ILE A 175 2.43 12.31 -10.42
CA ILE A 175 2.27 12.30 -8.95
C ILE A 175 0.79 12.17 -8.59
N ALA A 176 -0.09 12.98 -9.21
CA ALA A 176 -1.52 12.89 -8.97
C ALA A 176 -2.08 11.50 -9.30
N TYR A 177 -1.65 10.92 -10.43
CA TYR A 177 -1.97 9.55 -10.82
C TYR A 177 -1.60 8.54 -9.73
N ALA A 178 -0.38 8.61 -9.22
CA ALA A 178 0.10 7.71 -8.19
C ALA A 178 -0.70 7.84 -6.88
N PHE A 179 -1.08 9.07 -6.49
CA PHE A 179 -1.93 9.30 -5.31
C PHE A 179 -3.36 8.78 -5.50
N ILE A 180 -3.97 8.97 -6.66
CA ILE A 180 -5.30 8.41 -6.99
C ILE A 180 -5.27 6.90 -6.90
N LYS A 181 -4.26 6.27 -7.50
CA LYS A 181 -4.03 4.83 -7.52
C LYS A 181 -3.90 4.28 -6.10
N THR A 182 -3.05 4.88 -5.29
CA THR A 182 -2.82 4.45 -3.91
C THR A 182 -4.01 4.68 -2.98
N PHE A 183 -4.81 5.71 -3.23
CA PHE A 183 -6.07 5.92 -2.52
C PHE A 183 -7.06 4.77 -2.77
N LEU A 184 -7.20 4.33 -4.02
CA LEU A 184 -8.04 3.17 -4.37
C LEU A 184 -7.49 1.89 -3.75
N PHE A 185 -6.17 1.69 -3.76
CA PHE A 185 -5.55 0.54 -3.11
C PHE A 185 -5.75 0.55 -1.59
N ALA A 186 -5.73 1.71 -0.95
CA ALA A 186 -6.05 1.84 0.48
C ALA A 186 -7.47 1.33 0.81
N LEU A 187 -8.45 1.63 -0.04
CA LEU A 187 -9.82 1.12 0.11
C LEU A 187 -9.88 -0.41 -0.02
N LEU A 188 -9.13 -0.99 -0.97
CA LEU A 188 -9.05 -2.44 -1.15
C LEU A 188 -8.36 -3.11 0.04
N LEU A 189 -7.25 -2.53 0.51
CA LEU A 189 -6.50 -2.99 1.69
C LEU A 189 -7.33 -2.95 2.98
N ALA A 190 -8.30 -2.04 3.08
CA ALA A 190 -9.22 -1.98 4.21
C ALA A 190 -10.37 -2.98 4.10
N THR A 191 -11.00 -3.05 2.92
CA THR A 191 -12.30 -3.72 2.76
C THR A 191 -12.18 -5.22 2.58
N ILE A 192 -11.27 -5.71 1.73
CA ILE A 192 -11.15 -7.13 1.42
C ILE A 192 -10.69 -7.93 2.64
N PRO A 193 -9.60 -7.55 3.36
CA PRO A 193 -9.19 -8.28 4.56
C PRO A 193 -10.21 -8.22 5.68
N SER A 194 -10.88 -7.08 5.86
CA SER A 194 -11.95 -6.95 6.85
C SER A 194 -13.12 -7.87 6.56
N PHE A 195 -13.48 -8.03 5.29
CA PHE A 195 -14.53 -8.97 4.87
C PHE A 195 -14.18 -10.41 5.23
N HIS A 196 -12.97 -10.85 4.88
CA HIS A 196 -12.52 -12.22 5.19
C HIS A 196 -12.41 -12.49 6.69
N GLY A 197 -11.94 -11.50 7.47
CA GLY A 197 -11.87 -11.62 8.93
C GLY A 197 -13.25 -11.66 9.59
N PHE A 198 -14.20 -10.83 9.13
CA PHE A 198 -15.53 -10.72 9.73
C PHE A 198 -16.43 -11.94 9.45
N TYR A 199 -16.37 -12.48 8.23
CA TYR A 199 -17.23 -13.59 7.79
C TYR A 199 -16.57 -14.97 7.88
N MET A 200 -15.37 -15.07 8.46
CA MET A 200 -14.75 -16.37 8.67
C MET A 200 -15.57 -17.23 9.66
N LYS A 201 -15.46 -18.56 9.50
CA LYS A 201 -16.10 -19.54 10.37
C LYS A 201 -15.06 -20.55 10.82
N GLY A 202 -15.14 -20.97 12.08
CA GLY A 202 -14.27 -21.97 12.67
C GLY A 202 -13.37 -21.41 13.78
N GLY A 203 -12.32 -22.13 14.13
CA GLY A 203 -11.43 -21.80 15.24
C GLY A 203 -10.15 -21.05 14.81
N ALA A 204 -9.17 -21.00 15.71
CA ALA A 204 -7.91 -20.26 15.52
C ALA A 204 -7.13 -20.67 14.25
N LEU A 205 -7.18 -21.94 13.84
CA LEU A 205 -6.52 -22.40 12.60
C LEU A 205 -7.13 -21.74 11.36
N GLU A 206 -8.44 -21.57 11.36
CA GLU A 206 -9.16 -20.95 10.23
C GLU A 206 -8.88 -19.45 10.11
N VAL A 207 -8.49 -18.76 11.19
CA VAL A 207 -8.01 -17.37 11.15
C VAL A 207 -6.77 -17.25 10.25
N GLY A 208 -5.80 -18.18 10.39
CA GLY A 208 -4.60 -18.22 9.56
C GLY A 208 -4.93 -18.45 8.08
N LYS A 209 -5.83 -19.40 7.79
CA LYS A 209 -6.29 -19.66 6.40
C LYS A 209 -7.03 -18.45 5.83
N ALA A 210 -7.92 -17.83 6.60
CA ALA A 210 -8.63 -16.62 6.16
C ALA A 210 -7.67 -15.47 5.86
N SER A 211 -6.59 -15.31 6.65
CA SER A 211 -5.55 -14.30 6.38
C SER A 211 -4.82 -14.55 5.08
N THR A 212 -4.47 -15.81 4.77
CA THR A 212 -3.84 -16.18 3.50
C THR A 212 -4.78 -15.91 2.31
N VAL A 213 -6.04 -16.31 2.43
CA VAL A 213 -7.05 -16.08 1.38
C VAL A 213 -7.28 -14.58 1.17
N ALA A 214 -7.38 -13.81 2.25
CA ALA A 214 -7.50 -12.36 2.19
C ALA A 214 -6.32 -11.70 1.47
N PHE A 215 -5.09 -12.12 1.77
CA PHE A 215 -3.89 -11.65 1.09
C PHE A 215 -3.95 -11.91 -0.42
N VAL A 216 -4.28 -13.14 -0.82
CA VAL A 216 -4.36 -13.51 -2.25
C VAL A 216 -5.40 -12.66 -2.97
N TRP A 217 -6.63 -12.58 -2.45
CA TRP A 217 -7.69 -11.79 -3.08
C TRP A 217 -7.38 -10.30 -3.13
N THR A 218 -6.77 -9.75 -2.07
CA THR A 218 -6.35 -8.34 -2.04
C THR A 218 -5.30 -8.09 -3.12
N SER A 219 -4.27 -8.94 -3.22
CA SER A 219 -3.19 -8.80 -4.20
C SER A 219 -3.70 -8.93 -5.64
N VAL A 220 -4.53 -9.92 -5.92
CA VAL A 220 -5.14 -10.10 -7.25
C VAL A 220 -5.98 -8.89 -7.64
N THR A 221 -6.81 -8.39 -6.70
CA THR A 221 -7.66 -7.23 -6.97
C THR A 221 -6.82 -5.96 -7.17
N ILE A 222 -5.74 -5.76 -6.40
CA ILE A 222 -4.80 -4.66 -6.61
C ILE A 222 -4.21 -4.70 -8.02
N ILE A 223 -3.75 -5.87 -8.49
CA ILE A 223 -3.17 -6.01 -9.83
C ILE A 223 -4.21 -5.71 -10.92
N LEU A 224 -5.43 -6.21 -10.78
CA LEU A 224 -6.52 -5.95 -11.74
C LEU A 224 -6.88 -4.46 -11.78
N VAL A 225 -7.06 -3.84 -10.63
CA VAL A 225 -7.38 -2.41 -10.52
C VAL A 225 -6.21 -1.56 -11.00
N ASN A 226 -4.96 -1.98 -10.74
CA ASN A 226 -3.78 -1.36 -11.28
C ASN A 226 -3.82 -1.28 -12.81
N TYR A 227 -4.08 -2.41 -13.46
CA TYR A 227 -4.17 -2.47 -14.92
C TYR A 227 -5.25 -1.54 -15.46
N ILE A 228 -6.45 -1.57 -14.86
CA ILE A 228 -7.58 -0.72 -15.29
C ILE A 228 -7.24 0.77 -15.13
N ILE A 229 -6.68 1.19 -14.00
CA ILE A 229 -6.34 2.59 -13.74
C ILE A 229 -5.24 3.06 -14.71
N THR A 230 -4.22 2.22 -14.94
CA THR A 230 -3.13 2.54 -15.86
C THR A 230 -3.68 2.75 -17.27
N GLN A 231 -4.58 1.87 -17.72
CA GLN A 231 -5.21 1.97 -19.05
C GLN A 231 -6.11 3.21 -19.19
N LEU A 232 -6.81 3.59 -18.11
CA LEU A 232 -7.74 4.73 -18.15
C LEU A 232 -7.06 6.09 -18.03
N LEU A 233 -5.93 6.19 -17.33
CA LEU A 233 -5.32 7.48 -16.97
C LEU A 233 -4.01 7.77 -17.71
N LEU A 234 -3.32 6.75 -18.24
CA LEU A 234 -2.04 6.92 -18.94
C LEU A 234 -2.12 6.66 -20.47
N THR A 235 -3.21 6.08 -20.94
CA THR A 235 -3.51 5.92 -22.38
C THR A 235 -4.66 6.82 -22.79
#